data_1653efda7e82b9aac6fec17a9ccb1c0e
#
_entry.id   1653efda7e82b9aac6fec17a9ccb1c0e
#
_cell.length_a   1.000
_cell.length_b   1.000
_cell.length_c   1.000
_cell.angle_alpha   90.00
_cell.angle_beta   90.00
_cell.angle_gamma   90.00
#
_symmetry.space_group_name_H-M   'P 1'
#
loop_
_entity.id
_entity.type
_entity.pdbx_description
1 polymer ?
#
loop_
_entity_poly.entity_id
_entity_poly.type
_entity_poly.pdbx_seq_one_letter_code
_entity_poly.pdbx_strand_id
1 'polypeptide(L)'
;MDIDQEPHIMDIGAVKRFCLSFPGAQEQLLGEPANVLIYAVGGKQFAYFKTSEPHRWRFSIRVTPDRFIELTDQPAVSPARYLHRFHWVSILNTQAFDEQYLKQLIDWSYKKARASLPKKTQRILSE
;
A
#
# COMPACT_ATOMS: atom_id res chain seq x y z
N MET A 1 -2.01 -34.10 0.88
CA MET A 1 -2.42 -32.84 0.27
C MET A 1 -1.28 -31.85 0.31
N ASP A 2 -1.07 -31.20 -0.78
CA ASP A 2 0.07 -30.32 -0.95
C ASP A 2 -0.32 -28.89 -0.63
N ILE A 3 0.31 -28.31 0.40
CA ILE A 3 0.04 -26.92 0.79
C ILE A 3 0.51 -25.94 -0.26
N ASP A 4 1.43 -26.35 -1.15
CA ASP A 4 1.92 -25.48 -2.21
C ASP A 4 0.87 -25.16 -3.27
N GLN A 5 -0.26 -25.86 -3.23
CA GLN A 5 -1.35 -25.60 -4.17
C GLN A 5 -2.31 -24.51 -3.72
N GLU A 6 -2.13 -24.00 -2.50
CA GLU A 6 -2.94 -22.89 -2.05
C GLU A 6 -2.56 -21.62 -2.81
N PRO A 7 -3.55 -20.79 -3.18
CA PRO A 7 -3.24 -19.54 -3.85
C PRO A 7 -2.35 -18.66 -3.00
N HIS A 8 -1.33 -18.10 -3.61
CA HIS A 8 -0.44 -17.13 -2.94
C HIS A 8 -1.02 -15.74 -3.10
N ILE A 9 -2.07 -15.47 -2.35
CA ILE A 9 -2.75 -14.17 -2.34
C ILE A 9 -2.73 -13.61 -0.92
N MET A 10 -2.96 -12.31 -0.82
CA MET A 10 -2.96 -11.61 0.46
C MET A 10 -4.36 -11.11 0.77
N ASP A 11 -4.94 -11.60 1.87
CA ASP A 11 -6.15 -11.01 2.39
C ASP A 11 -5.82 -9.68 3.10
N ILE A 12 -6.85 -8.99 3.56
CA ILE A 12 -6.70 -7.67 4.19
C ILE A 12 -5.78 -7.74 5.40
N GLY A 13 -5.94 -8.77 6.25
CA GLY A 13 -5.08 -8.94 7.42
C GLY A 13 -3.61 -9.14 7.04
N ALA A 14 -3.34 -9.92 6.00
CA ALA A 14 -1.98 -10.15 5.53
C ALA A 14 -1.35 -8.86 5.00
N VAL A 15 -2.11 -8.05 4.26
CA VAL A 15 -1.62 -6.75 3.77
C VAL A 15 -1.30 -5.82 4.93
N LYS A 16 -2.17 -5.75 5.93
CA LYS A 16 -1.94 -4.94 7.13
C LYS A 16 -0.65 -5.35 7.84
N ARG A 17 -0.47 -6.64 8.07
CA ARG A 17 0.73 -7.15 8.73
C ARG A 17 1.99 -6.85 7.93
N PHE A 18 1.90 -6.99 6.61
CA PHE A 18 3.05 -6.71 5.75
C PHE A 18 3.44 -5.23 5.81
N CYS A 19 2.47 -4.32 5.75
CA CYS A 19 2.73 -2.89 5.87
C CYS A 19 3.38 -2.54 7.21
N LEU A 20 2.93 -3.17 8.29
CA LEU A 20 3.50 -2.91 9.62
C LEU A 20 4.86 -3.57 9.85
N SER A 21 5.26 -4.51 9.00
CA SER A 21 6.54 -5.21 9.15
C SER A 21 7.75 -4.35 8.77
N PHE A 22 7.56 -3.26 8.05
CA PHE A 22 8.66 -2.39 7.64
C PHE A 22 9.22 -1.60 8.82
N PRO A 23 10.54 -1.37 8.84
CA PRO A 23 11.16 -0.57 9.92
C PRO A 23 10.53 0.82 10.03
N GLY A 24 10.11 1.17 11.25
CA GLY A 24 9.52 2.47 11.53
C GLY A 24 8.11 2.69 11.03
N ALA A 25 7.48 1.66 10.45
CA ALA A 25 6.12 1.79 9.96
C ALA A 25 5.13 1.98 11.11
N GLN A 26 4.20 2.90 10.93
CA GLN A 26 3.16 3.20 11.91
C GLN A 26 1.80 3.14 11.24
N GLU A 27 0.81 2.72 12.01
CA GLU A 27 -0.58 2.62 11.57
C GLU A 27 -1.41 3.69 12.26
N GLN A 28 -2.26 4.37 11.52
CA GLN A 28 -3.17 5.38 12.07
C GLN A 28 -4.55 5.25 11.46
N LEU A 29 -5.55 5.08 12.32
CA LEU A 29 -6.94 5.05 11.88
C LEU A 29 -7.53 6.45 12.03
N LEU A 30 -8.01 7.01 10.92
CA LEU A 30 -8.77 8.26 10.93
C LEU A 30 -10.23 7.95 10.68
N GLY A 31 -11.09 8.37 11.62
CA GLY A 31 -12.54 8.23 11.48
C GLY A 31 -13.11 9.27 10.54
N GLU A 32 -14.41 9.52 10.66
CA GLU A 32 -15.10 10.50 9.81
C GLU A 32 -14.47 11.89 9.94
N PRO A 33 -14.44 12.66 8.82
CA PRO A 33 -14.94 12.32 7.49
C PRO A 33 -13.95 11.55 6.62
N ALA A 34 -12.69 11.41 7.05
CA ALA A 34 -11.64 10.80 6.23
C ALA A 34 -11.88 9.31 5.98
N ASN A 35 -12.18 8.56 7.02
CA ASN A 35 -12.46 7.13 6.96
C ASN A 35 -11.36 6.36 6.23
N VAL A 36 -10.13 6.45 6.76
CA VAL A 36 -8.96 5.76 6.20
C VAL A 36 -8.11 5.16 7.30
N LEU A 37 -7.48 4.03 6.98
CA LEU A 37 -6.46 3.40 7.80
C LEU A 37 -5.13 3.60 7.08
N ILE A 38 -4.23 4.37 7.66
CA ILE A 38 -3.01 4.85 7.01
C ILE A 38 -1.79 4.11 7.55
N TYR A 39 -0.86 3.81 6.65
CA TYR A 39 0.47 3.32 7.00
C TYR A 39 1.50 4.35 6.55
N ALA A 40 2.37 4.74 7.47
CA ALA A 40 3.33 5.82 7.24
C ALA A 40 4.68 5.48 7.87
N VAL A 41 5.73 6.11 7.39
CA VAL A 41 7.07 6.06 7.96
C VAL A 41 7.60 7.49 8.08
N GLY A 42 7.99 7.87 9.31
CA GLY A 42 8.46 9.24 9.55
C GLY A 42 7.46 10.32 9.13
N GLY A 43 6.17 10.03 9.25
CA GLY A 43 5.11 10.94 8.84
C GLY A 43 4.78 10.93 7.36
N LYS A 44 5.47 10.12 6.55
CA LYS A 44 5.21 10.00 5.11
C LYS A 44 4.37 8.77 4.83
N GLN A 45 3.19 8.96 4.28
CA GLN A 45 2.29 7.86 3.94
C GLN A 45 2.86 7.02 2.80
N PHE A 46 2.71 5.69 2.90
CA PHE A 46 3.07 4.80 1.81
C PHE A 46 1.93 3.84 1.42
N ALA A 47 0.88 3.76 2.22
CA ALA A 47 -0.29 2.93 1.91
C ALA A 47 -1.48 3.38 2.74
N TYR A 48 -2.69 3.15 2.24
CA TYR A 48 -3.88 3.32 3.06
C TYR A 48 -5.03 2.46 2.55
N PHE A 49 -5.93 2.10 3.47
CA PHE A 49 -7.20 1.45 3.15
C PHE A 49 -8.33 2.44 3.34
N LYS A 50 -9.33 2.34 2.49
CA LYS A 50 -10.61 2.99 2.73
C LYS A 50 -11.41 2.17 3.75
N THR A 51 -11.95 2.81 4.79
CA THR A 51 -12.65 2.09 5.87
C THR A 51 -14.16 2.28 5.85
N SER A 52 -14.71 2.93 4.83
CA SER A 52 -16.14 3.16 4.69
C SER A 52 -16.68 2.60 3.38
N GLU A 53 -17.99 2.36 3.33
CA GLU A 53 -18.66 1.98 2.09
C GLU A 53 -18.81 3.20 1.19
N PRO A 54 -18.89 3.05 -0.14
CA PRO A 54 -18.68 1.80 -0.86
C PRO A 54 -17.19 1.45 -0.94
N HIS A 55 -16.91 0.19 -1.30
CA HIS A 55 -15.55 -0.31 -1.51
C HIS A 55 -14.67 -0.26 -0.26
N ARG A 56 -15.25 -0.65 0.88
CA ARG A 56 -14.47 -0.81 2.11
C ARG A 56 -13.27 -1.71 1.83
N TRP A 57 -12.12 -1.33 2.38
CA TRP A 57 -10.82 -2.00 2.21
C TRP A 57 -10.20 -1.83 0.84
N ARG A 58 -10.68 -0.89 0.02
CA ARG A 58 -9.95 -0.48 -1.17
C ARG A 58 -8.57 0.01 -0.73
N PHE A 59 -7.53 -0.53 -1.37
CA PHE A 59 -6.14 -0.32 -0.97
C PHE A 59 -5.43 0.61 -1.94
N SER A 60 -4.75 1.61 -1.41
CA SER A 60 -4.05 2.59 -2.26
C SER A 60 -2.57 2.66 -1.89
N ILE A 61 -1.72 2.68 -2.90
CA ILE A 61 -0.27 2.76 -2.79
C ILE A 61 0.29 3.60 -3.92
N ARG A 62 1.51 4.12 -3.71
CA ARG A 62 2.24 4.81 -4.75
C ARG A 62 3.06 3.81 -5.55
N VAL A 63 3.10 3.98 -6.88
CA VAL A 63 3.84 3.09 -7.77
C VAL A 63 4.70 3.91 -8.73
N THR A 64 5.57 3.24 -9.48
CA THR A 64 6.36 3.91 -10.52
C THR A 64 5.45 4.39 -11.64
N PRO A 65 5.89 5.40 -12.44
CA PRO A 65 5.09 5.85 -13.59
C PRO A 65 4.72 4.72 -14.55
N ASP A 66 5.66 3.80 -14.81
CA ASP A 66 5.39 2.66 -15.71
C ASP A 66 4.34 1.73 -15.11
N ARG A 67 4.45 1.43 -13.81
CA ARG A 67 3.46 0.59 -13.13
C ARG A 67 2.10 1.25 -13.07
N PHE A 68 2.07 2.57 -12.92
CA PHE A 68 0.82 3.31 -12.91
C PHE A 68 0.04 3.08 -14.20
N ILE A 69 0.72 3.16 -15.35
CA ILE A 69 0.09 2.95 -16.64
C ILE A 69 -0.42 1.50 -16.77
N GLU A 70 0.44 0.53 -16.45
CA GLU A 70 0.07 -0.89 -16.53
C GLU A 70 -1.10 -1.24 -15.63
N LEU A 71 -1.03 -0.78 -14.36
CA LEU A 71 -2.02 -1.16 -13.37
C LEU A 71 -3.38 -0.51 -13.62
N THR A 72 -3.40 0.76 -14.01
CA THR A 72 -4.67 1.46 -14.24
C THR A 72 -5.38 1.00 -15.50
N ASP A 73 -4.74 0.18 -16.32
CA ASP A 73 -5.39 -0.48 -17.45
C ASP A 73 -6.22 -1.69 -17.01
N GLN A 74 -6.10 -2.13 -15.78
CA GLN A 74 -6.84 -3.27 -15.24
C GLN A 74 -8.18 -2.81 -14.65
N PRO A 75 -9.25 -3.62 -14.80
CA PRO A 75 -10.59 -3.20 -14.36
C PRO A 75 -10.72 -2.88 -12.87
N ALA A 76 -9.95 -3.58 -12.03
CA ALA A 76 -10.05 -3.44 -10.58
C ALA A 76 -9.07 -2.42 -10.00
N VAL A 77 -8.34 -1.70 -10.85
CA VAL A 77 -7.36 -0.70 -10.42
C VAL A 77 -7.70 0.63 -11.07
N SER A 78 -7.74 1.68 -10.26
CA SER A 78 -8.02 3.03 -10.77
C SER A 78 -6.96 3.99 -10.24
N PRO A 79 -6.76 5.14 -10.93
CA PRO A 79 -5.96 6.21 -10.35
C PRO A 79 -6.56 6.63 -9.02
N ALA A 80 -5.71 6.84 -8.01
CA ALA A 80 -6.17 7.25 -6.70
C ALA A 80 -6.69 8.69 -6.76
N ARG A 81 -7.86 8.91 -6.16
CA ARG A 81 -8.47 10.24 -6.13
C ARG A 81 -7.57 11.20 -5.38
N TYR A 82 -7.31 12.38 -5.97
CA TYR A 82 -6.46 13.45 -5.46
C TYR A 82 -4.96 13.16 -5.49
N LEU A 83 -4.52 11.89 -5.54
CA LEU A 83 -3.11 11.51 -5.51
C LEU A 83 -2.62 10.90 -6.82
N HIS A 84 -3.47 10.84 -7.84
CA HIS A 84 -3.12 10.19 -9.11
C HIS A 84 -1.93 10.86 -9.80
N ARG A 85 -1.76 12.16 -9.66
CA ARG A 85 -0.63 12.88 -10.28
C ARG A 85 0.72 12.51 -9.66
N PHE A 86 0.72 11.86 -8.51
CA PHE A 86 1.93 11.34 -7.87
C PHE A 86 2.02 9.83 -8.07
N HIS A 87 1.25 9.28 -9.00
CA HIS A 87 1.24 7.88 -9.39
C HIS A 87 0.73 6.95 -8.28
N TRP A 88 -0.22 7.42 -7.49
CA TRP A 88 -0.94 6.56 -6.57
C TRP A 88 -2.06 5.85 -7.30
N VAL A 89 -2.24 4.57 -6.99
CA VAL A 89 -3.32 3.74 -7.53
C VAL A 89 -4.18 3.22 -6.39
N SER A 90 -5.45 2.98 -6.70
CA SER A 90 -6.40 2.36 -5.79
C SER A 90 -6.77 0.98 -6.32
N ILE A 91 -6.51 -0.04 -5.51
CA ILE A 91 -6.75 -1.44 -5.83
C ILE A 91 -8.03 -1.87 -5.12
N LEU A 92 -9.02 -2.29 -5.88
CA LEU A 92 -10.32 -2.64 -5.34
C LEU A 92 -10.26 -3.93 -4.51
N ASN A 93 -9.47 -4.89 -4.94
CA ASN A 93 -9.35 -6.17 -4.27
C ASN A 93 -7.90 -6.66 -4.32
N THR A 94 -7.22 -6.65 -3.16
CA THR A 94 -5.83 -7.08 -3.07
C THR A 94 -5.65 -8.56 -3.41
N GLN A 95 -6.69 -9.37 -3.25
CA GLN A 95 -6.63 -10.80 -3.57
C GLN A 95 -6.60 -11.07 -5.07
N ALA A 96 -6.82 -10.05 -5.90
CA ALA A 96 -6.69 -10.17 -7.36
C ALA A 96 -5.23 -10.19 -7.81
N PHE A 97 -4.29 -9.96 -6.91
CA PHE A 97 -2.86 -9.91 -7.22
C PHE A 97 -2.11 -11.08 -6.62
N ASP A 98 -1.09 -11.56 -7.34
CA ASP A 98 -0.13 -12.50 -6.78
C ASP A 98 0.56 -11.85 -5.57
N GLU A 99 0.78 -12.63 -4.52
CA GLU A 99 1.36 -12.16 -3.27
C GLU A 99 2.73 -11.50 -3.48
N GLN A 100 3.61 -12.14 -4.25
CA GLN A 100 4.95 -11.62 -4.47
C GLN A 100 4.92 -10.28 -5.21
N TYR A 101 4.05 -10.18 -6.20
CA TYR A 101 3.93 -8.94 -6.96
C TYR A 101 3.39 -7.80 -6.10
N LEU A 102 2.35 -8.08 -5.30
CA LEU A 102 1.78 -7.07 -4.42
C LEU A 102 2.81 -6.60 -3.38
N LYS A 103 3.57 -7.54 -2.81
CA LYS A 103 4.64 -7.21 -1.86
C LYS A 103 5.70 -6.31 -2.51
N GLN A 104 6.07 -6.56 -3.75
CA GLN A 104 7.01 -5.71 -4.48
C GLN A 104 6.47 -4.29 -4.63
N LEU A 105 5.19 -4.15 -4.96
CA LEU A 105 4.57 -2.84 -5.09
C LEU A 105 4.56 -2.08 -3.77
N ILE A 106 4.19 -2.75 -2.69
CA ILE A 106 4.14 -2.14 -1.36
C ILE A 106 5.55 -1.75 -0.90
N ASP A 107 6.53 -2.64 -1.10
CA ASP A 107 7.92 -2.39 -0.75
C ASP A 107 8.45 -1.14 -1.46
N TRP A 108 8.16 -0.99 -2.73
CA TRP A 108 8.59 0.20 -3.48
C TRP A 108 7.95 1.47 -2.91
N SER A 109 6.65 1.41 -2.60
CA SER A 109 5.93 2.55 -2.02
C SER A 109 6.53 2.98 -0.69
N TYR A 110 6.84 1.99 0.18
CA TYR A 110 7.51 2.24 1.46
C TYR A 110 8.88 2.89 1.24
N LYS A 111 9.71 2.30 0.37
CA LYS A 111 11.06 2.82 0.12
C LYS A 111 11.04 4.22 -0.46
N LYS A 112 10.06 4.52 -1.31
CA LYS A 112 9.89 5.85 -1.86
C LYS A 112 9.57 6.88 -0.76
N ALA A 113 8.67 6.53 0.15
CA ALA A 113 8.34 7.39 1.28
C ALA A 113 9.54 7.59 2.19
N ARG A 114 10.24 6.49 2.53
CA ARG A 114 11.43 6.53 3.39
C ARG A 114 12.54 7.38 2.77
N ALA A 115 12.75 7.26 1.48
CA ALA A 115 13.80 8.03 0.77
C ALA A 115 13.52 9.53 0.77
N SER A 116 12.29 9.97 1.00
CA SER A 116 11.95 11.39 1.07
C SER A 116 12.25 12.00 2.44
N LEU A 117 12.61 11.19 3.43
CA LEU A 117 12.92 11.67 4.77
C LEU A 117 14.35 12.22 4.82
N PRO A 118 14.66 13.12 5.79
CA PRO A 118 16.05 13.53 6.01
C PRO A 118 16.95 12.34 6.26
N LYS A 119 18.18 12.42 5.82
CA LYS A 119 19.15 11.31 5.95
C LYS A 119 19.38 10.89 7.40
N LYS A 120 19.36 11.85 8.32
CA LYS A 120 19.47 11.58 9.75
C LYS A 120 18.34 10.65 10.22
N THR A 121 17.12 10.96 9.81
CA THR A 121 15.95 10.15 10.14
C THR A 121 16.07 8.76 9.53
N GLN A 122 16.50 8.67 8.27
CA GLN A 122 16.69 7.38 7.61
C GLN A 122 17.68 6.50 8.36
N ARG A 123 18.77 7.08 8.87
CA ARG A 123 19.77 6.33 9.64
C ARG A 123 19.19 5.79 10.94
N ILE A 124 18.39 6.58 11.63
CA ILE A 124 17.74 6.15 12.87
C ILE A 124 16.83 4.96 12.61
N LEU A 125 16.06 5.01 11.52
CA LEU A 125 15.15 3.93 11.15
C LEU A 125 15.89 2.65 10.77
N SER A 126 17.15 2.75 10.34
CA SER A 126 17.95 1.59 9.93
C SER A 126 18.62 0.91 11.14
N GLU A 127 18.62 1.52 12.29
CA GLU A 127 19.15 0.93 13.52
C GLU A 127 18.11 -0.03 14.11
#